data_d0971dc27c75da4f7d216eccf06ba74b
#
_entry.id   d0971dc27c75da4f7d216eccf06ba74b
#
_cell.length_a   1.000
_cell.length_b   1.000
_cell.length_c   1.000
_cell.angle_alpha   90.00
_cell.angle_beta   90.00
_cell.angle_gamma   90.00
#
_symmetry.space_group_name_H-M   'P 1'
#
loop_
_entity.id
_entity.type
_entity.pdbx_description
1 polymer ?
#
loop_
_entity_poly.entity_id
_entity_poly.type
_entity_poly.pdbx_seq_one_letter_code
_entity_poly.pdbx_strand_id
1 'polypeptide(L)'
;LFMIPCILWVFRTSIMGTALALMTFFFFKYKIKSLPVIFGIVLLIVIAIFTIPSMKAKMFKDGNSINIAQLQQGKISKDDINSNARFALWEHLQKRFYHKKEVIGSGTGSVQNYMYSNFVFGGLHVPHNDYIQISCDNGLIGIVLYLLIIVSIITHCFIEYNKKNSTTIKMCAIVAGSSIAGVALTMYTDNVVNYSMATLSYPFGFY
;
A
#
# COMPACT_ATOMS: atom_id res chain seq x y z
N LEU A 1 -15.61 -15.38 0.56
CA LEU A 1 -14.86 -16.51 -0.03
C LEU A 1 -13.46 -16.09 -0.50
N PHE A 2 -13.29 -15.02 -1.33
CA PHE A 2 -11.98 -14.58 -1.87
C PHE A 2 -10.97 -14.10 -0.81
N MET A 3 -11.42 -13.69 0.37
CA MET A 3 -10.54 -13.22 1.45
C MET A 3 -9.94 -14.34 2.30
N ILE A 4 -10.54 -15.54 2.27
CA ILE A 4 -10.08 -16.66 3.11
C ILE A 4 -8.62 -17.04 2.84
N PRO A 5 -8.16 -17.21 1.59
CA PRO A 5 -6.76 -17.49 1.32
C PRO A 5 -5.81 -16.39 1.84
N CYS A 6 -6.17 -15.12 1.65
CA CYS A 6 -5.34 -13.99 2.12
C CYS A 6 -5.16 -13.98 3.64
N ILE A 7 -6.21 -14.34 4.39
CA ILE A 7 -6.19 -14.42 5.85
C ILE A 7 -5.39 -15.65 6.30
N LEU A 8 -5.64 -16.82 5.71
CA LEU A 8 -4.97 -18.07 6.07
C LEU A 8 -3.46 -18.04 5.80
N TRP A 9 -3.03 -17.48 4.67
CA TRP A 9 -1.61 -17.35 4.32
C TRP A 9 -0.96 -16.09 4.89
N VAL A 10 -1.74 -15.23 5.57
CA VAL A 10 -1.28 -13.98 6.20
C VAL A 10 -0.49 -13.10 5.22
N PHE A 11 -1.13 -12.76 4.10
CA PHE A 11 -0.58 -11.76 3.17
C PHE A 11 -0.82 -10.35 3.72
N ARG A 12 0.18 -9.79 4.41
CA ARG A 12 0.12 -8.46 5.05
C ARG A 12 -0.41 -7.37 4.12
N THR A 13 0.16 -7.30 2.93
CA THR A 13 -0.18 -6.33 1.89
C THR A 13 -1.65 -6.41 1.47
N SER A 14 -2.15 -7.64 1.21
CA SER A 14 -3.54 -7.85 0.81
C SER A 14 -4.53 -7.49 1.91
N ILE A 15 -4.21 -7.81 3.17
CA ILE A 15 -5.07 -7.47 4.32
C ILE A 15 -5.17 -5.94 4.47
N MET A 16 -4.03 -5.24 4.42
CA MET A 16 -3.99 -3.77 4.54
C MET A 16 -4.70 -3.09 3.37
N GLY A 17 -4.44 -3.52 2.14
CA GLY A 17 -5.08 -2.97 0.94
C GLY A 17 -6.59 -3.17 0.95
N THR A 18 -7.06 -4.38 1.30
CA THR A 18 -8.50 -4.65 1.40
C THR A 18 -9.15 -3.86 2.53
N ALA A 19 -8.49 -3.73 3.67
CA ALA A 19 -8.99 -2.92 4.78
C ALA A 19 -9.20 -1.46 4.35
N LEU A 20 -8.21 -0.85 3.66
CA LEU A 20 -8.36 0.51 3.18
C LEU A 20 -9.44 0.63 2.09
N ALA A 21 -9.54 -0.35 1.19
CA ALA A 21 -10.62 -0.38 0.21
C ALA A 21 -12.00 -0.41 0.89
N LEU A 22 -12.19 -1.26 1.91
CA LEU A 22 -13.44 -1.31 2.68
C LEU A 22 -13.71 -0.01 3.44
N MET A 23 -12.70 0.57 4.09
CA MET A 23 -12.85 1.86 4.78
C MET A 23 -13.29 2.95 3.80
N THR A 24 -12.67 3.02 2.62
CA THR A 24 -13.02 3.97 1.56
C THR A 24 -14.44 3.74 1.04
N PHE A 25 -14.83 2.47 0.83
CA PHE A 25 -16.20 2.09 0.45
C PHE A 25 -17.22 2.58 1.46
N PHE A 26 -17.02 2.32 2.75
CA PHE A 26 -17.91 2.79 3.80
C PHE A 26 -17.92 4.32 3.90
N PHE A 27 -16.78 4.97 3.71
CA PHE A 27 -16.69 6.42 3.68
C PHE A 27 -17.49 7.04 2.52
N PHE A 28 -17.42 6.48 1.32
CA PHE A 28 -18.22 6.94 0.19
C PHE A 28 -19.71 6.85 0.49
N LYS A 29 -20.15 5.72 1.09
CA LYS A 29 -21.55 5.42 1.34
C LYS A 29 -22.13 6.20 2.52
N TYR A 30 -21.41 6.30 3.61
CA TYR A 30 -21.91 6.83 4.89
C TYR A 30 -21.24 8.12 5.34
N LYS A 31 -20.23 8.58 4.59
CA LYS A 31 -19.43 9.80 4.90
C LYS A 31 -18.93 9.75 6.36
N ILE A 32 -19.08 10.85 7.08
CA ILE A 32 -18.62 10.95 8.47
C ILE A 32 -19.25 9.91 9.42
N LYS A 33 -20.46 9.43 9.10
CA LYS A 33 -21.12 8.36 9.88
C LYS A 33 -20.42 7.00 9.78
N SER A 34 -19.46 6.83 8.86
CA SER A 34 -18.64 5.62 8.76
C SER A 34 -17.50 5.55 9.78
N LEU A 35 -17.16 6.65 10.46
CA LEU A 35 -16.03 6.69 11.41
C LEU A 35 -16.04 5.58 12.46
N PRO A 36 -17.18 5.20 13.11
CA PRO A 36 -17.18 4.09 14.05
C PRO A 36 -16.85 2.74 13.38
N VAL A 37 -17.31 2.52 12.15
CA VAL A 37 -17.02 1.30 11.39
C VAL A 37 -15.53 1.26 11.00
N ILE A 38 -14.97 2.38 10.52
CA ILE A 38 -13.56 2.51 10.19
C ILE A 38 -12.70 2.24 11.42
N PHE A 39 -13.04 2.84 12.56
CA PHE A 39 -12.35 2.60 13.82
C PHE A 39 -12.43 1.13 14.23
N GLY A 40 -13.60 0.50 14.09
CA GLY A 40 -13.79 -0.94 14.34
C GLY A 40 -12.89 -1.82 13.47
N ILE A 41 -12.76 -1.51 12.17
CA ILE A 41 -11.86 -2.24 11.25
C ILE A 41 -10.41 -2.10 11.69
N VAL A 42 -9.95 -0.89 12.02
CA VAL A 42 -8.59 -0.65 12.50
C VAL A 42 -8.32 -1.41 13.80
N LEU A 43 -9.24 -1.34 14.75
CA LEU A 43 -9.14 -2.04 16.03
C LEU A 43 -9.06 -3.55 15.84
N LEU A 44 -9.88 -4.13 14.98
CA LEU A 44 -9.85 -5.57 14.65
C LEU A 44 -8.51 -5.99 14.05
N ILE A 45 -7.91 -5.18 13.16
CA ILE A 45 -6.60 -5.47 12.58
C ILE A 45 -5.53 -5.43 13.66
N VAL A 46 -5.53 -4.42 14.54
CA VAL A 46 -4.58 -4.32 15.64
C VAL A 46 -4.71 -5.52 16.56
N ILE A 47 -5.92 -5.87 16.99
CA ILE A 47 -6.16 -7.06 17.81
C ILE A 47 -5.63 -8.32 17.10
N ALA A 48 -5.94 -8.51 15.82
CA ALA A 48 -5.50 -9.69 15.06
C ALA A 48 -3.97 -9.79 14.98
N ILE A 49 -3.25 -8.67 14.80
CA ILE A 49 -1.78 -8.66 14.77
C ILE A 49 -1.19 -9.16 16.09
N PHE A 50 -1.78 -8.79 17.23
CA PHE A 50 -1.24 -9.16 18.54
C PHE A 50 -1.78 -10.47 19.10
N THR A 51 -2.94 -10.96 18.65
CA THR A 51 -3.56 -12.21 19.14
C THR A 51 -3.27 -13.41 18.27
N ILE A 52 -3.10 -13.24 16.94
CA ILE A 52 -2.84 -14.34 16.02
C ILE A 52 -1.32 -14.57 15.92
N PRO A 53 -0.78 -15.71 16.43
CA PRO A 53 0.67 -15.95 16.47
C PRO A 53 1.35 -15.87 15.09
N SER A 54 0.71 -16.40 14.05
CA SER A 54 1.23 -16.35 12.69
C SER A 54 1.31 -14.93 12.11
N MET A 55 0.37 -14.05 12.46
CA MET A 55 0.43 -12.63 12.09
C MET A 55 1.54 -11.91 12.84
N LYS A 56 1.63 -12.13 14.14
CA LYS A 56 2.65 -11.56 15.01
C LYS A 56 4.06 -11.93 14.56
N ALA A 57 4.33 -13.22 14.30
CA ALA A 57 5.62 -13.72 13.82
C ALA A 57 6.01 -13.14 12.44
N LYS A 58 5.04 -12.87 11.57
CA LYS A 58 5.32 -12.23 10.26
C LYS A 58 5.54 -10.73 10.37
N MET A 59 4.94 -10.05 11.34
CA MET A 59 5.05 -8.59 11.50
C MET A 59 6.35 -8.19 12.21
N PHE A 60 6.80 -8.97 13.19
CA PHE A 60 7.94 -8.64 14.04
C PHE A 60 9.04 -9.70 13.93
N LYS A 61 10.31 -9.28 14.02
CA LYS A 61 11.47 -10.20 13.99
C LYS A 61 11.44 -11.16 15.17
N ASP A 62 11.16 -10.65 16.37
CA ASP A 62 11.03 -11.41 17.60
C ASP A 62 9.57 -11.50 18.05
N GLY A 63 8.72 -12.06 17.18
CA GLY A 63 7.28 -12.03 17.32
C GLY A 63 6.72 -12.50 18.66
N ASN A 64 7.45 -13.36 19.40
CA ASN A 64 7.02 -13.85 20.72
C ASN A 64 7.32 -12.89 21.88
N SER A 65 8.30 -11.97 21.73
CA SER A 65 8.72 -11.04 22.78
C SER A 65 7.92 -9.73 22.78
N ILE A 66 7.34 -9.35 21.64
CA ILE A 66 6.61 -8.07 21.51
C ILE A 66 5.15 -8.22 21.95
N ASN A 67 4.69 -7.31 22.81
CA ASN A 67 3.33 -7.28 23.32
C ASN A 67 2.71 -5.86 23.24
N ILE A 68 1.39 -5.77 23.50
CA ILE A 68 0.64 -4.51 23.44
C ILE A 68 1.19 -3.47 24.43
N ALA A 69 1.70 -3.90 25.59
CA ALA A 69 2.27 -2.98 26.58
C ALA A 69 3.53 -2.26 26.05
N GLN A 70 4.34 -2.92 25.22
CA GLN A 70 5.51 -2.32 24.57
C GLN A 70 5.11 -1.30 23.50
N LEU A 71 4.00 -1.56 22.79
CA LEU A 71 3.44 -0.60 21.84
C LEU A 71 2.99 0.69 22.58
N GLN A 72 2.26 0.54 23.69
CA GLN A 72 1.81 1.67 24.50
C GLN A 72 2.97 2.47 25.09
N GLN A 73 4.10 1.83 25.38
CA GLN A 73 5.30 2.47 25.90
C GLN A 73 6.21 3.06 24.81
N GLY A 74 5.82 2.96 23.52
CA GLY A 74 6.62 3.43 22.40
C GLY A 74 7.97 2.73 22.23
N LYS A 75 8.13 1.52 22.77
CA LYS A 75 9.39 0.75 22.76
C LYS A 75 9.60 -0.06 21.47
N ILE A 76 8.62 -0.09 20.56
CA ILE A 76 8.75 -0.79 19.29
C ILE A 76 9.46 0.12 18.30
N SER A 77 10.63 -0.29 17.82
CA SER A 77 11.44 0.42 16.84
C SER A 77 11.20 -0.11 15.40
N LYS A 78 11.73 0.61 14.41
CA LYS A 78 11.73 0.13 13.01
C LYS A 78 12.50 -1.17 12.85
N ASP A 79 13.51 -1.42 13.69
CA ASP A 79 14.36 -2.61 13.65
C ASP A 79 13.63 -3.86 14.14
N ASP A 80 12.58 -3.70 14.92
CA ASP A 80 11.73 -4.80 15.39
C ASP A 80 10.76 -5.29 14.31
N ILE A 81 10.52 -4.48 13.27
CA ILE A 81 9.61 -4.82 12.17
C ILE A 81 10.33 -5.74 11.18
N ASN A 82 9.69 -6.87 10.87
CA ASN A 82 10.19 -7.79 9.87
C ASN A 82 9.97 -7.23 8.46
N SER A 83 10.92 -6.48 7.96
CA SER A 83 10.89 -5.85 6.62
C SER A 83 11.51 -6.70 5.52
N ASN A 84 12.06 -7.88 5.83
CA ASN A 84 12.82 -8.72 4.89
C ASN A 84 13.91 -7.91 4.14
N ALA A 85 14.72 -7.14 4.87
CA ALA A 85 15.76 -6.24 4.36
C ALA A 85 15.28 -5.08 3.45
N ARG A 86 13.97 -4.87 3.29
CA ARG A 86 13.42 -3.83 2.41
C ARG A 86 13.84 -2.42 2.83
N PHE A 87 13.89 -2.12 4.14
CA PHE A 87 14.29 -0.79 4.61
C PHE A 87 15.73 -0.45 4.22
N ALA A 88 16.66 -1.41 4.37
CA ALA A 88 18.04 -1.21 3.94
C ALA A 88 18.16 -1.05 2.42
N LEU A 89 17.39 -1.82 1.65
CA LEU A 89 17.29 -1.67 0.20
C LEU A 89 16.76 -0.30 -0.20
N TRP A 90 15.67 0.18 0.43
CA TRP A 90 15.09 1.49 0.12
C TRP A 90 16.06 2.63 0.41
N GLU A 91 16.76 2.58 1.54
CA GLU A 91 17.79 3.55 1.88
C GLU A 91 18.93 3.55 0.86
N HIS A 92 19.40 2.37 0.45
CA HIS A 92 20.42 2.22 -0.59
C HIS A 92 19.98 2.83 -1.92
N LEU A 93 18.76 2.50 -2.38
CA LEU A 93 18.21 3.03 -3.64
C LEU A 93 18.04 4.55 -3.59
N GLN A 94 17.53 5.09 -2.49
CA GLN A 94 17.40 6.55 -2.31
C GLN A 94 18.73 7.25 -2.33
N LYS A 95 19.75 6.75 -1.61
CA LYS A 95 21.11 7.30 -1.63
C LYS A 95 21.73 7.29 -3.02
N ARG A 96 21.48 6.23 -3.80
CA ARG A 96 22.07 6.06 -5.12
C ARG A 96 21.39 6.87 -6.21
N PHE A 97 20.07 6.90 -6.23
CA PHE A 97 19.25 7.41 -7.35
C PHE A 97 18.52 8.70 -7.03
N TYR A 98 17.99 8.87 -5.80
CA TYR A 98 17.17 10.02 -5.43
C TYR A 98 18.01 11.21 -4.97
N HIS A 99 18.86 11.07 -3.96
CA HIS A 99 19.59 12.19 -3.35
C HIS A 99 20.57 12.93 -4.29
N LYS A 100 20.89 12.37 -5.43
CA LYS A 100 21.74 13.03 -6.43
C LYS A 100 20.93 13.81 -7.47
N LYS A 101 19.62 13.53 -7.61
CA LYS A 101 18.74 14.09 -8.63
C LYS A 101 17.31 14.19 -8.11
N GLU A 102 17.13 14.85 -6.99
CA GLU A 102 15.87 14.85 -6.24
C GLU A 102 14.66 15.36 -7.04
N VAL A 103 14.85 16.35 -7.92
CA VAL A 103 13.76 17.00 -8.64
C VAL A 103 13.23 16.14 -9.80
N ILE A 104 14.13 15.65 -10.67
CA ILE A 104 13.78 14.96 -11.92
C ILE A 104 14.07 13.46 -11.90
N GLY A 105 14.75 12.96 -10.86
CA GLY A 105 15.12 11.55 -10.74
C GLY A 105 16.28 11.16 -11.66
N SER A 106 16.59 9.87 -11.66
CA SER A 106 17.70 9.29 -12.40
C SER A 106 17.33 8.78 -13.80
N GLY A 107 16.08 8.89 -14.18
CA GLY A 107 15.49 8.41 -15.44
C GLY A 107 14.63 7.17 -15.22
N THR A 108 13.51 7.11 -15.94
CA THR A 108 12.55 5.99 -15.85
C THR A 108 13.23 4.66 -16.13
N GLY A 109 13.02 3.68 -15.25
CA GLY A 109 13.60 2.33 -15.34
C GLY A 109 15.02 2.19 -14.79
N SER A 110 15.66 3.28 -14.30
CA SER A 110 17.02 3.23 -13.73
C SER A 110 17.11 2.27 -12.55
N VAL A 111 16.13 2.31 -11.66
CA VAL A 111 16.07 1.41 -10.48
C VAL A 111 15.88 -0.03 -10.94
N GLN A 112 14.97 -0.29 -11.85
CA GLN A 112 14.69 -1.64 -12.35
C GLN A 112 15.90 -2.24 -13.05
N ASN A 113 16.55 -1.49 -13.92
CA ASN A 113 17.77 -1.91 -14.63
C ASN A 113 18.91 -2.25 -13.64
N TYR A 114 19.09 -1.41 -12.62
CA TYR A 114 20.06 -1.65 -11.57
C TYR A 114 19.76 -2.93 -10.77
N MET A 115 18.51 -3.15 -10.38
CA MET A 115 18.10 -4.32 -9.60
C MET A 115 18.27 -5.63 -10.38
N TYR A 116 18.02 -5.64 -11.70
CA TYR A 116 18.23 -6.82 -12.54
C TYR A 116 19.71 -7.09 -12.84
N SER A 117 20.54 -6.05 -12.93
CA SER A 117 21.96 -6.20 -13.26
C SER A 117 22.84 -6.50 -12.04
N ASN A 118 22.33 -6.27 -10.83
CA ASN A 118 23.10 -6.42 -9.60
C ASN A 118 22.31 -7.24 -8.60
N PHE A 119 22.81 -8.40 -8.22
CA PHE A 119 22.26 -9.22 -7.12
C PHE A 119 22.54 -8.54 -5.77
N VAL A 120 21.84 -7.44 -5.50
CA VAL A 120 21.99 -6.67 -4.26
C VAL A 120 20.90 -7.10 -3.30
N PHE A 121 21.25 -7.36 -2.04
CA PHE A 121 20.28 -7.68 -0.96
C PHE A 121 19.51 -9.00 -1.10
N GLY A 122 20.20 -10.13 -1.10
CA GLY A 122 19.57 -11.43 -0.80
C GLY A 122 18.53 -11.91 -1.81
N GLY A 123 18.70 -11.58 -3.11
CA GLY A 123 17.80 -12.05 -4.18
C GLY A 123 16.56 -11.20 -4.43
N LEU A 124 16.48 -10.00 -3.86
CA LEU A 124 15.42 -9.06 -4.21
C LEU A 124 15.69 -8.46 -5.60
N HIS A 125 14.79 -8.70 -6.55
CA HIS A 125 14.88 -8.18 -7.92
C HIS A 125 14.07 -6.90 -8.15
N VAL A 126 13.25 -6.50 -7.18
CA VAL A 126 12.39 -5.32 -7.23
C VAL A 126 12.40 -4.62 -5.87
N PRO A 127 12.17 -3.29 -5.81
CA PRO A 127 12.21 -2.52 -4.57
C PRO A 127 11.13 -2.88 -3.57
N HIS A 128 10.04 -3.54 -3.99
CA HIS A 128 8.83 -3.77 -3.20
C HIS A 128 8.25 -2.48 -2.60
N ASN A 129 8.31 -1.39 -3.36
CA ASN A 129 7.69 -0.11 -3.04
C ASN A 129 7.68 0.75 -4.30
N ASP A 130 6.51 0.93 -4.92
CA ASP A 130 6.37 1.71 -6.14
C ASP A 130 6.69 3.21 -5.91
N TYR A 131 6.38 3.75 -4.73
CA TYR A 131 6.67 5.16 -4.44
C TYR A 131 8.18 5.43 -4.37
N ILE A 132 8.96 4.50 -3.79
CA ILE A 132 10.43 4.58 -3.81
C ILE A 132 10.94 4.47 -5.24
N GLN A 133 10.42 3.54 -6.03
CA GLN A 133 10.84 3.38 -7.42
C GLN A 133 10.53 4.65 -8.23
N ILE A 134 9.30 5.17 -8.17
CA ILE A 134 8.89 6.37 -8.91
C ILE A 134 9.72 7.60 -8.46
N SER A 135 9.96 7.76 -7.16
CA SER A 135 10.76 8.88 -6.66
C SER A 135 12.23 8.79 -7.09
N CYS A 136 12.82 7.61 -7.13
CA CYS A 136 14.18 7.40 -7.62
C CYS A 136 14.30 7.60 -9.13
N ASP A 137 13.33 7.10 -9.90
CA ASP A 137 13.33 7.16 -11.35
C ASP A 137 12.95 8.56 -11.86
N ASN A 138 11.90 9.18 -11.31
CA ASN A 138 11.28 10.40 -11.85
C ASN A 138 11.32 11.60 -10.88
N GLY A 139 11.99 11.46 -9.75
CA GLY A 139 12.18 12.52 -8.77
C GLY A 139 10.88 12.99 -8.08
N LEU A 140 10.98 14.17 -7.46
CA LEU A 140 9.86 14.81 -6.77
C LEU A 140 8.71 15.13 -7.74
N ILE A 141 9.03 15.57 -8.96
CA ILE A 141 8.01 15.87 -9.99
C ILE A 141 7.21 14.61 -10.29
N GLY A 142 7.87 13.48 -10.54
CA GLY A 142 7.21 12.22 -10.87
C GLY A 142 6.31 11.71 -9.75
N ILE A 143 6.80 11.69 -8.50
CA ILE A 143 5.99 11.21 -7.38
C ILE A 143 4.80 12.12 -7.07
N VAL A 144 4.95 13.45 -7.18
CA VAL A 144 3.85 14.40 -6.98
C VAL A 144 2.78 14.21 -8.04
N LEU A 145 3.16 14.14 -9.31
CA LEU A 145 2.20 13.90 -10.41
C LEU A 145 1.48 12.58 -10.25
N TYR A 146 2.21 11.53 -9.84
CA TYR A 146 1.62 10.21 -9.61
C TYR A 146 0.59 10.22 -8.47
N LEU A 147 0.91 10.86 -7.35
CA LEU A 147 -0.03 11.01 -6.23
C LEU A 147 -1.24 11.86 -6.62
N LEU A 148 -1.05 12.93 -7.40
CA LEU A 148 -2.15 13.76 -7.91
C LEU A 148 -3.10 12.96 -8.80
N ILE A 149 -2.59 12.04 -9.63
CA ILE A 149 -3.43 11.15 -10.45
C ILE A 149 -4.29 10.26 -9.54
N ILE A 150 -3.70 9.58 -8.55
CA ILE A 150 -4.44 8.71 -7.61
C ILE A 150 -5.53 9.51 -6.89
N VAL A 151 -5.17 10.66 -6.31
CA VAL A 151 -6.11 11.53 -5.58
C VAL A 151 -7.21 12.05 -6.51
N SER A 152 -6.87 12.43 -7.73
CA SER A 152 -7.84 12.91 -8.73
C SER A 152 -8.86 11.84 -9.07
N ILE A 153 -8.43 10.59 -9.32
CA ILE A 153 -9.33 9.49 -9.65
C ILE A 153 -10.27 9.19 -8.47
N ILE A 154 -9.74 9.07 -7.24
CA ILE A 154 -10.55 8.80 -6.04
C ILE A 154 -11.56 9.93 -5.84
N THR A 155 -11.13 11.20 -5.99
CA THR A 155 -11.99 12.36 -5.83
C THR A 155 -13.08 12.39 -6.90
N HIS A 156 -12.74 12.09 -8.16
CA HIS A 156 -13.72 12.01 -9.23
C HIS A 156 -14.74 10.91 -8.98
N CYS A 157 -14.31 9.71 -8.58
CA CYS A 157 -15.20 8.63 -8.18
C CYS A 157 -16.14 9.05 -7.03
N PHE A 158 -15.64 9.78 -6.03
CA PHE A 158 -16.43 10.28 -4.93
C PHE A 158 -17.48 11.30 -5.40
N ILE A 159 -17.12 12.21 -6.31
CA ILE A 159 -18.03 13.18 -6.92
C ILE A 159 -19.13 12.45 -7.70
N GLU A 160 -18.78 11.50 -8.59
CA GLU A 160 -19.74 10.75 -9.39
C GLU A 160 -20.71 9.92 -8.53
N TYR A 161 -20.21 9.33 -7.45
CA TYR A 161 -21.06 8.61 -6.47
C TYR A 161 -22.12 9.53 -5.83
N ASN A 162 -21.78 10.80 -5.56
CA ASN A 162 -22.70 11.75 -4.91
C ASN A 162 -23.63 12.48 -5.87
N LYS A 163 -23.42 12.41 -7.19
CA LYS A 163 -24.33 12.98 -8.18
C LYS A 163 -25.66 12.19 -8.28
N LYS A 164 -26.64 12.78 -8.95
CA LYS A 164 -27.92 12.11 -9.28
C LYS A 164 -27.74 11.16 -10.49
N ASN A 165 -26.81 10.22 -10.37
CA ASN A 165 -26.52 9.23 -11.40
C ASN A 165 -27.39 7.96 -11.22
N SER A 166 -27.39 7.09 -12.24
CA SER A 166 -27.99 5.76 -12.15
C SER A 166 -27.31 4.92 -11.06
N THR A 167 -28.00 3.94 -10.55
CA THR A 167 -27.46 3.01 -9.54
C THR A 167 -26.19 2.32 -10.04
N THR A 168 -26.14 1.95 -11.32
CA THR A 168 -24.99 1.30 -11.93
C THR A 168 -23.75 2.21 -11.89
N ILE A 169 -23.88 3.47 -12.30
CA ILE A 169 -22.76 4.44 -12.26
C ILE A 169 -22.26 4.63 -10.83
N LYS A 170 -23.17 4.75 -9.86
CA LYS A 170 -22.79 4.87 -8.45
C LYS A 170 -22.03 3.63 -7.94
N MET A 171 -22.49 2.44 -8.33
CA MET A 171 -21.79 1.19 -7.96
C MET A 171 -20.41 1.11 -8.60
N CYS A 172 -20.28 1.43 -9.88
CA CYS A 172 -18.96 1.49 -10.53
C CYS A 172 -18.05 2.50 -9.85
N ALA A 173 -18.52 3.70 -9.58
CA ALA A 173 -17.74 4.75 -8.95
C ALA A 173 -17.24 4.36 -7.55
N ILE A 174 -18.10 3.78 -6.70
CA ILE A 174 -17.69 3.37 -5.34
C ILE A 174 -16.71 2.21 -5.39
N VAL A 175 -16.90 1.23 -6.28
CA VAL A 175 -15.99 0.09 -6.44
C VAL A 175 -14.64 0.57 -6.99
N ALA A 176 -14.61 1.38 -8.05
CA ALA A 176 -13.38 1.91 -8.63
C ALA A 176 -12.58 2.74 -7.60
N GLY A 177 -13.21 3.74 -6.97
CA GLY A 177 -12.54 4.62 -6.02
C GLY A 177 -12.00 3.87 -4.80
N SER A 178 -12.77 2.93 -4.24
CA SER A 178 -12.32 2.12 -3.10
C SER A 178 -11.21 1.14 -3.48
N SER A 179 -11.28 0.52 -4.66
CA SER A 179 -10.23 -0.38 -5.15
C SER A 179 -8.90 0.36 -5.37
N ILE A 180 -8.95 1.54 -5.99
CA ILE A 180 -7.74 2.36 -6.22
C ILE A 180 -7.12 2.80 -4.89
N ALA A 181 -7.92 3.16 -3.89
CA ALA A 181 -7.40 3.48 -2.55
C ALA A 181 -6.69 2.28 -1.92
N GLY A 182 -7.26 1.08 -2.03
CA GLY A 182 -6.63 -0.16 -1.57
C GLY A 182 -5.31 -0.45 -2.30
N VAL A 183 -5.30 -0.34 -3.63
CA VAL A 183 -4.10 -0.52 -4.46
C VAL A 183 -3.03 0.48 -4.09
N ALA A 184 -3.37 1.77 -3.90
CA ALA A 184 -2.42 2.80 -3.49
C ALA A 184 -1.70 2.46 -2.18
N LEU A 185 -2.37 1.82 -1.22
CA LEU A 185 -1.72 1.34 0.00
C LEU A 185 -0.81 0.14 -0.27
N THR A 186 -1.24 -0.80 -1.11
CA THR A 186 -0.41 -1.98 -1.43
C THR A 186 0.88 -1.61 -2.12
N MET A 187 0.90 -0.56 -2.92
CA MET A 187 2.08 -0.02 -3.60
C MET A 187 3.19 0.45 -2.65
N TYR A 188 2.86 0.75 -1.40
CA TYR A 188 3.86 1.09 -0.37
C TYR A 188 4.66 -0.13 0.09
N THR A 189 4.09 -1.32 0.00
CA THR A 189 4.71 -2.57 0.49
C THR A 189 5.04 -3.55 -0.62
N ASP A 190 4.70 -3.22 -1.86
CA ASP A 190 4.97 -4.07 -3.03
C ASP A 190 5.11 -3.25 -4.32
N ASN A 191 5.61 -3.87 -5.40
CA ASN A 191 5.70 -3.26 -6.73
C ASN A 191 4.47 -3.62 -7.59
N VAL A 192 3.34 -3.05 -7.27
CA VAL A 192 2.06 -3.34 -7.95
C VAL A 192 2.10 -2.92 -9.41
N VAL A 193 2.78 -1.81 -9.72
CA VAL A 193 2.96 -1.31 -11.10
C VAL A 193 3.71 -2.31 -11.97
N ASN A 194 4.67 -3.04 -11.40
CA ASN A 194 5.46 -4.03 -12.13
C ASN A 194 4.79 -5.39 -12.24
N TYR A 195 3.81 -5.70 -11.40
CA TYR A 195 3.10 -6.98 -11.41
C TYR A 195 1.99 -7.05 -12.46
N SER A 196 2.25 -6.49 -13.59
CA SER A 196 1.40 -6.58 -14.75
C SER A 196 -0.02 -6.00 -14.61
N MET A 197 -0.51 -5.69 -15.70
CA MET A 197 -1.82 -5.20 -16.07
C MET A 197 -3.00 -5.76 -15.27
N ALA A 198 -2.91 -7.00 -14.79
CA ALA A 198 -4.03 -7.66 -14.12
C ALA A 198 -4.43 -6.99 -12.80
N THR A 199 -3.47 -6.46 -12.02
CA THR A 199 -3.76 -5.85 -10.72
C THR A 199 -4.30 -4.42 -10.85
N LEU A 200 -3.83 -3.68 -11.84
CA LEU A 200 -4.25 -2.29 -12.07
C LEU A 200 -5.42 -2.17 -13.04
N SER A 201 -5.56 -3.10 -14.00
CA SER A 201 -6.61 -3.03 -15.01
C SER A 201 -8.02 -3.12 -14.44
N TYR A 202 -8.23 -3.88 -13.38
CA TYR A 202 -9.56 -4.00 -12.77
C TYR A 202 -10.06 -2.68 -12.17
N PRO A 203 -9.34 -2.00 -11.23
CA PRO A 203 -9.78 -0.72 -10.72
C PRO A 203 -9.97 0.35 -11.80
N PHE A 204 -9.04 0.43 -12.76
CA PHE A 204 -9.13 1.41 -13.84
C PHE A 204 -10.19 1.07 -14.89
N GLY A 205 -10.52 -0.21 -15.08
CA GLY A 205 -11.59 -0.63 -15.96
C GLY A 205 -13.00 -0.25 -15.47
N PHE A 206 -13.15 0.01 -14.18
CA PHE A 206 -14.39 0.53 -13.59
C PHE A 206 -14.49 2.06 -13.61
N TYR A 207 -13.36 2.74 -13.81
CA TYR A 207 -13.31 4.19 -13.91
C TYR A 207 -13.72 4.69 -15.30
#